data_a195b0b1b162830fb567fa0a4aa78281
#
_entry.id   a195b0b1b162830fb567fa0a4aa78281
#
_cell.length_a   1.000
_cell.length_b   1.000
_cell.length_c   1.000
_cell.angle_alpha   90.00
_cell.angle_beta   90.00
_cell.angle_gamma   90.00
#
_symmetry.space_group_name_H-M   'P 1'
#
loop_
_entity.id
_entity.type
_entity.pdbx_description
1 polymer ?
#
loop_
_entity_poly.entity_id
_entity_poly.type
_entity_poly.pdbx_seq_one_letter_code
_entity_poly.pdbx_strand_id
1 'polypeptide(L)'
;GEGRTVMRGLLMKDLELIKINMKMYLAVFLIGIIYLVAQENGSTFFVAYAIFVSISVSVGTISYDGYHHGMKFLMTLPVTKKQYVQSKYLLSFGFAVLVSVISLLLGMIRIQISGKQEAEDLLISAGTALVISCIILCGMIPLRLKYEAEKSRIVMVAVVVVIFLVAAACKELYDVYQKS
;
A
#
# COMPACT_ATOMS: atom_id res chain seq x y z
N GLY A 1 6.52 -29.52 5.02
CA GLY A 1 7.52 -29.18 3.97
C GLY A 1 6.91 -28.60 2.71
N GLU A 2 5.97 -29.25 2.06
CA GLU A 2 5.43 -28.84 0.74
C GLU A 2 4.75 -27.45 0.74
N GLY A 3 3.98 -27.13 1.76
CA GLY A 3 3.31 -25.83 1.86
C GLY A 3 4.27 -24.63 1.93
N ARG A 4 5.44 -24.79 2.54
CA ARG A 4 6.47 -23.74 2.60
C ARG A 4 7.18 -23.52 1.27
N THR A 5 7.43 -24.56 0.51
CA THR A 5 8.07 -24.47 -0.81
C THR A 5 7.14 -23.80 -1.82
N VAL A 6 5.86 -24.13 -1.79
CA VAL A 6 4.83 -23.49 -2.63
C VAL A 6 4.70 -22.00 -2.29
N MET A 7 4.64 -21.64 -1.01
CA MET A 7 4.54 -20.24 -0.58
C MET A 7 5.79 -19.44 -0.99
N ARG A 8 6.99 -20.01 -0.86
CA ARG A 8 8.22 -19.39 -1.37
C ARG A 8 8.18 -19.15 -2.87
N GLY A 9 7.69 -20.11 -3.64
CA GLY A 9 7.53 -19.96 -5.09
C GLY A 9 6.59 -18.82 -5.47
N LEU A 10 5.45 -18.69 -4.80
CA LEU A 10 4.50 -17.60 -5.02
C LEU A 10 5.11 -16.24 -4.67
N LEU A 11 5.79 -16.13 -3.53
CA LEU A 11 6.46 -14.90 -3.11
C LEU A 11 7.60 -14.51 -4.07
N MET A 12 8.40 -15.48 -4.53
CA MET A 12 9.46 -15.22 -5.49
C MET A 12 8.92 -14.70 -6.83
N LYS A 13 7.84 -15.29 -7.32
CA LYS A 13 7.15 -14.82 -8.53
C LYS A 13 6.71 -13.36 -8.38
N ASP A 14 6.08 -13.02 -7.27
CA ASP A 14 5.58 -11.66 -7.03
C ASP A 14 6.74 -10.66 -6.87
N LEU A 15 7.83 -11.06 -6.22
CA LEU A 15 9.05 -10.26 -6.13
C LEU A 15 9.69 -10.01 -7.51
N GLU A 16 9.68 -11.00 -8.39
CA GLU A 16 10.16 -10.81 -9.76
C GLU A 16 9.27 -9.84 -10.54
N LEU A 17 7.96 -9.91 -10.39
CA LEU A 17 7.04 -8.93 -11.00
C LEU A 17 7.33 -7.50 -10.52
N ILE A 18 7.59 -7.32 -9.22
CA ILE A 18 8.00 -6.03 -8.67
C ILE A 18 9.34 -5.59 -9.27
N LYS A 19 10.29 -6.50 -9.41
CA LYS A 19 11.62 -6.24 -9.98
C LYS A 19 11.57 -5.81 -11.44
N ILE A 20 10.71 -6.42 -12.25
CA ILE A 20 10.49 -6.04 -13.65
C ILE A 20 9.99 -4.59 -13.75
N ASN A 21 9.09 -4.19 -12.87
CA ASN A 21 8.53 -2.85 -12.81
C ASN A 21 9.32 -1.88 -11.91
N MET A 22 10.47 -2.30 -11.37
CA MET A 22 11.25 -1.53 -10.39
C MET A 22 11.62 -0.13 -10.89
N LYS A 23 11.93 0.02 -12.18
CA LYS A 23 12.25 1.33 -12.77
C LYS A 23 11.12 2.33 -12.61
N MET A 24 9.87 1.87 -12.84
CA MET A 24 8.68 2.70 -12.68
C MET A 24 8.47 3.07 -11.19
N TYR A 25 8.59 2.11 -10.30
CA TYR A 25 8.43 2.35 -8.86
C TYR A 25 9.52 3.25 -8.29
N LEU A 26 10.77 3.09 -8.76
CA LEU A 26 11.87 3.99 -8.41
C LEU A 26 11.63 5.42 -8.90
N ALA A 27 11.13 5.61 -10.11
CA ALA A 27 10.80 6.93 -10.63
C ALA A 27 9.72 7.61 -9.77
N VAL A 28 8.67 6.88 -9.42
CA VAL A 28 7.60 7.37 -8.54
C VAL A 28 8.15 7.70 -7.14
N PHE A 29 9.02 6.86 -6.59
CA PHE A 29 9.64 7.07 -5.29
C PHE A 29 10.59 8.28 -5.28
N LEU A 30 11.33 8.51 -6.38
CA LEU A 30 12.17 9.69 -6.55
C LEU A 30 11.36 11.00 -6.53
N ILE A 31 10.18 11.02 -7.12
CA ILE A 31 9.28 12.17 -7.05
C ILE A 31 8.92 12.48 -5.59
N GLY A 32 8.64 11.46 -4.80
CA GLY A 32 8.40 11.60 -3.36
C GLY A 32 9.60 12.18 -2.61
N ILE A 33 10.82 11.74 -2.93
CA ILE A 33 12.05 12.25 -2.32
C ILE A 33 12.27 13.73 -2.69
N ILE A 34 12.04 14.11 -3.93
CA ILE A 34 12.15 15.51 -4.37
C ILE A 34 11.18 16.37 -3.55
N TYR A 35 9.94 15.90 -3.35
CA TYR A 35 8.96 16.60 -2.53
C TYR A 35 9.38 16.69 -1.05
N LEU A 36 9.96 15.62 -0.50
CA LEU A 36 10.51 15.59 0.86
C LEU A 36 11.53 16.69 1.09
N VAL A 37 12.38 16.96 0.10
CA VAL A 37 13.44 17.99 0.20
C VAL A 37 12.89 19.38 -0.04
N ALA A 38 11.93 19.53 -0.96
CA ALA A 38 11.43 20.83 -1.40
C ALA A 38 10.48 21.50 -0.40
N GLN A 39 9.74 20.75 0.40
CA GLN A 39 8.72 21.28 1.30
C GLN A 39 9.16 21.21 2.78
N GLU A 40 8.79 22.22 3.59
CA GLU A 40 9.10 22.27 5.02
C GLU A 40 8.46 21.12 5.80
N ASN A 41 7.21 20.79 5.52
CA ASN A 41 6.48 19.64 6.09
C ASN A 41 6.52 18.39 5.18
N GLY A 42 7.56 18.28 4.34
CA GLY A 42 7.68 17.21 3.35
C GLY A 42 7.77 15.80 3.93
N SER A 43 8.27 15.66 5.17
CA SER A 43 8.42 14.34 5.81
C SER A 43 7.10 13.64 6.08
N THR A 44 6.08 14.34 6.56
CA THR A 44 4.74 13.79 6.79
C THR A 44 4.08 13.36 5.49
N PHE A 45 4.14 14.23 4.48
CA PHE A 45 3.61 13.90 3.16
C PHE A 45 4.35 12.72 2.52
N PHE A 46 5.68 12.67 2.65
CA PHE A 46 6.49 11.59 2.10
C PHE A 46 6.11 10.23 2.66
N VAL A 47 5.86 10.13 3.97
CA VAL A 47 5.42 8.90 4.62
C VAL A 47 4.08 8.44 4.05
N ALA A 48 3.09 9.33 3.97
CA ALA A 48 1.79 9.02 3.39
C ALA A 48 1.90 8.59 1.91
N TYR A 49 2.71 9.29 1.14
CA TYR A 49 2.96 8.99 -0.27
C TYR A 49 3.63 7.63 -0.46
N ALA A 50 4.67 7.32 0.33
CA ALA A 50 5.38 6.06 0.26
C ALA A 50 4.47 4.86 0.59
N ILE A 51 3.59 5.01 1.56
CA ILE A 51 2.60 3.99 1.90
C ILE A 51 1.57 3.82 0.78
N PHE A 52 1.13 4.90 0.15
CA PHE A 52 0.25 4.84 -1.02
C PHE A 52 0.89 4.09 -2.19
N VAL A 53 2.17 4.34 -2.46
CA VAL A 53 2.96 3.60 -3.46
C VAL A 53 3.01 2.10 -3.11
N SER A 54 3.23 1.77 -1.84
CA SER A 54 3.23 0.38 -1.35
C SER A 54 1.91 -0.34 -1.62
N ILE A 55 0.78 0.32 -1.37
CA ILE A 55 -0.55 -0.22 -1.69
C ILE A 55 -0.69 -0.44 -3.20
N SER A 56 -0.26 0.52 -4.01
CA SER A 56 -0.32 0.44 -5.47
C SER A 56 0.49 -0.72 -6.02
N VAL A 57 1.68 -0.98 -5.48
CA VAL A 57 2.52 -2.13 -5.82
C VAL A 57 1.79 -3.44 -5.48
N SER A 58 1.24 -3.54 -4.28
CA SER A 58 0.53 -4.74 -3.82
C SER A 58 -0.68 -5.06 -4.68
N VAL A 59 -1.49 -4.06 -5.00
CA VAL A 59 -2.64 -4.21 -5.90
C VAL A 59 -2.20 -4.54 -7.33
N GLY A 60 -1.08 -3.98 -7.77
CA GLY A 60 -0.48 -4.26 -9.07
C GLY A 60 -0.13 -5.73 -9.25
N THR A 61 0.49 -6.38 -8.26
CA THR A 61 0.83 -7.81 -8.33
C THR A 61 -0.40 -8.70 -8.47
N ILE A 62 -1.49 -8.37 -7.80
CA ILE A 62 -2.76 -9.11 -7.91
C ILE A 62 -3.39 -8.91 -9.29
N SER A 63 -3.33 -7.69 -9.80
CA SER A 63 -3.85 -7.37 -11.13
C SER A 63 -3.11 -8.13 -12.23
N TYR A 64 -1.80 -8.27 -12.10
CA TYR A 64 -0.99 -9.05 -13.04
C TYR A 64 -1.42 -10.51 -13.11
N ASP A 65 -1.76 -11.12 -11.98
CA ASP A 65 -2.24 -12.50 -11.93
C ASP A 65 -3.62 -12.67 -12.59
N GLY A 66 -4.42 -11.60 -12.66
CA GLY A 66 -5.71 -11.56 -13.35
C GLY A 66 -5.62 -11.43 -14.87
N TYR A 67 -4.49 -10.94 -15.41
CA TYR A 67 -4.32 -10.77 -16.86
C TYR A 67 -4.01 -12.10 -17.56
N HIS A 68 -4.46 -12.21 -18.81
CA HIS A 68 -4.16 -13.35 -19.72
C HIS A 68 -4.47 -14.75 -19.15
N HIS A 69 -5.56 -14.88 -18.40
CA HIS A 69 -5.94 -16.15 -17.77
C HIS A 69 -4.90 -16.69 -16.76
N GLY A 70 -3.99 -15.84 -16.26
CA GLY A 70 -2.97 -16.21 -15.28
C GLY A 70 -3.53 -16.86 -14.02
N MET A 71 -4.71 -16.43 -13.58
CA MET A 71 -5.41 -17.02 -12.44
C MET A 71 -5.85 -18.48 -12.75
N LYS A 72 -6.32 -18.77 -13.96
CA LYS A 72 -6.66 -20.14 -14.38
C LYS A 72 -5.43 -21.04 -14.39
N PHE A 73 -4.32 -20.53 -14.90
CA PHE A 73 -3.04 -21.25 -14.90
C PHE A 73 -2.53 -21.50 -13.47
N LEU A 74 -2.60 -20.51 -12.59
CA LEU A 74 -2.23 -20.66 -11.17
C LEU A 74 -3.05 -21.73 -10.45
N MET A 75 -4.33 -21.89 -10.81
CA MET A 75 -5.19 -22.93 -10.24
C MET A 75 -4.95 -24.34 -10.81
N THR A 76 -4.18 -24.49 -11.88
CA THR A 76 -3.71 -25.80 -12.37
C THR A 76 -2.48 -26.31 -11.59
N LEU A 77 -1.80 -25.41 -10.87
CA LEU A 77 -0.70 -25.78 -10.00
C LEU A 77 -1.23 -26.38 -8.68
N PRO A 78 -0.45 -27.17 -7.94
CA PRO A 78 -0.84 -27.72 -6.65
C PRO A 78 -0.85 -26.64 -5.55
N VAL A 79 -1.59 -25.53 -5.78
CA VAL A 79 -1.70 -24.38 -4.91
C VAL A 79 -3.14 -24.23 -4.46
N THR A 80 -3.38 -24.23 -3.15
CA THR A 80 -4.71 -23.95 -2.64
C THR A 80 -5.03 -22.46 -2.68
N LYS A 81 -6.31 -22.11 -2.88
CA LYS A 81 -6.79 -20.72 -2.83
C LYS A 81 -6.35 -20.00 -1.54
N LYS A 82 -6.36 -20.73 -0.43
CA LYS A 82 -5.92 -20.20 0.88
C LYS A 82 -4.45 -19.82 0.89
N GLN A 83 -3.57 -20.66 0.35
CA GLN A 83 -2.12 -20.39 0.24
C GLN A 83 -1.86 -19.17 -0.66
N TYR A 84 -2.58 -19.06 -1.76
CA TYR A 84 -2.49 -17.90 -2.65
C TYR A 84 -2.86 -16.59 -1.93
N VAL A 85 -4.01 -16.56 -1.26
CA VAL A 85 -4.46 -15.39 -0.51
C VAL A 85 -3.47 -15.02 0.61
N GLN A 86 -2.99 -16.02 1.36
CA GLN A 86 -2.00 -15.79 2.42
C GLN A 86 -0.69 -15.21 1.88
N SER A 87 -0.21 -15.68 0.72
CA SER A 87 1.00 -15.13 0.12
C SER A 87 0.83 -13.66 -0.28
N LYS A 88 -0.34 -13.28 -0.80
CA LYS A 88 -0.64 -11.89 -1.15
C LYS A 88 -0.71 -10.97 0.06
N TYR A 89 -1.37 -11.40 1.13
CA TYR A 89 -1.38 -10.65 2.38
C TYR A 89 0.03 -10.51 2.97
N LEU A 90 0.79 -11.60 3.02
CA LEU A 90 2.16 -11.59 3.56
C LEU A 90 3.06 -10.63 2.79
N LEU A 91 3.01 -10.68 1.46
CA LEU A 91 3.78 -9.77 0.60
C LEU A 91 3.36 -8.31 0.81
N SER A 92 2.06 -8.04 0.80
CA SER A 92 1.52 -6.69 0.90
C SER A 92 1.84 -6.04 2.25
N PHE A 93 1.62 -6.75 3.34
CA PHE A 93 1.96 -6.25 4.68
C PHE A 93 3.47 -6.14 4.89
N GLY A 94 4.24 -7.13 4.46
CA GLY A 94 5.70 -7.09 4.53
C GLY A 94 6.27 -5.91 3.78
N PHE A 95 5.77 -5.64 2.58
CA PHE A 95 6.20 -4.51 1.76
C PHE A 95 5.76 -3.17 2.36
N ALA A 96 4.54 -3.06 2.88
CA ALA A 96 4.05 -1.86 3.55
C ALA A 96 4.88 -1.50 4.78
N VAL A 97 5.20 -2.48 5.62
CA VAL A 97 6.05 -2.30 6.81
C VAL A 97 7.47 -1.88 6.40
N LEU A 98 8.07 -2.54 5.40
CA LEU A 98 9.41 -2.23 4.93
C LEU A 98 9.49 -0.79 4.39
N VAL A 99 8.54 -0.40 3.55
CA VAL A 99 8.48 0.97 3.00
C VAL A 99 8.23 2.00 4.09
N SER A 100 7.38 1.68 5.08
CA SER A 100 7.14 2.56 6.22
C SER A 100 8.39 2.79 7.06
N VAL A 101 9.16 1.74 7.35
CA VAL A 101 10.43 1.86 8.10
C VAL A 101 11.44 2.72 7.34
N ILE A 102 11.60 2.49 6.03
CA ILE A 102 12.50 3.31 5.19
C ILE A 102 12.04 4.77 5.19
N SER A 103 10.74 5.02 5.07
CA SER A 103 10.18 6.37 5.05
C SER A 103 10.38 7.09 6.37
N LEU A 104 10.23 6.39 7.50
CA LEU A 104 10.52 6.93 8.82
C LEU A 104 11.99 7.31 8.99
N LEU A 105 12.91 6.45 8.55
CA LEU A 105 14.35 6.73 8.63
C LEU A 105 14.71 7.98 7.80
N LEU A 106 14.21 8.08 6.58
CA LEU A 106 14.44 9.26 5.73
C LEU A 106 13.81 10.51 6.31
N GLY A 107 12.60 10.42 6.87
CA GLY A 107 11.93 11.51 7.55
C GLY A 107 12.71 12.00 8.78
N MET A 108 13.21 11.09 9.60
CA MET A 108 14.04 11.44 10.77
C MET A 108 15.35 12.13 10.37
N ILE A 109 16.02 11.64 9.33
CA ILE A 109 17.24 12.29 8.81
C ILE A 109 16.91 13.72 8.36
N ARG A 110 15.79 13.91 7.69
CA ARG A 110 15.34 15.24 7.25
C ARG A 110 15.07 16.19 8.42
N ILE A 111 14.44 15.71 9.48
CA ILE A 111 14.17 16.49 10.69
C ILE A 111 15.47 16.92 11.37
N GLN A 112 16.45 16.04 11.49
CA GLN A 112 17.75 16.36 12.07
C GLN A 112 18.49 17.45 11.27
N ILE A 113 18.37 17.44 9.95
CA ILE A 113 19.00 18.45 9.09
C ILE A 113 18.25 19.78 9.15
N SER A 114 16.94 19.75 9.19
CA SER A 114 16.07 20.93 9.05
C SER A 114 15.70 21.58 10.37
N GLY A 115 15.64 20.83 11.47
CA GLY A 115 15.30 21.32 12.80
C GLY A 115 13.89 21.91 12.98
N LYS A 116 13.02 21.79 11.98
CA LYS A 116 11.75 22.52 11.91
C LYS A 116 10.50 21.68 12.21
N GLN A 117 10.62 20.39 12.32
CA GLN A 117 9.48 19.49 12.56
C GLN A 117 9.72 18.60 13.76
N GLU A 118 8.69 18.34 14.54
CA GLU A 118 8.78 17.45 15.70
C GLU A 118 8.75 15.98 15.27
N ALA A 119 9.60 15.16 15.89
CA ALA A 119 9.67 13.73 15.60
C ALA A 119 8.37 13.00 15.97
N GLU A 120 7.63 13.53 16.95
CA GLU A 120 6.34 12.99 17.38
C GLU A 120 5.30 13.06 16.27
N ASP A 121 5.21 14.18 15.57
CA ASP A 121 4.28 14.35 14.44
C ASP A 121 4.56 13.36 13.31
N LEU A 122 5.84 13.09 13.05
CA LEU A 122 6.25 12.11 12.05
C LEU A 122 5.82 10.69 12.46
N LEU A 123 6.02 10.31 13.72
CA LEU A 123 5.64 8.99 14.23
C LEU A 123 4.12 8.79 14.20
N ILE A 124 3.36 9.80 14.60
CA ILE A 124 1.89 9.77 14.57
C ILE A 124 1.40 9.65 13.11
N SER A 125 1.96 10.42 12.20
CA SER A 125 1.59 10.35 10.77
C SER A 125 1.91 8.99 10.15
N ALA A 126 3.06 8.42 10.48
CA ALA A 126 3.45 7.09 10.03
C ALA A 126 2.53 5.99 10.59
N GLY A 127 2.20 6.06 11.86
CA GLY A 127 1.29 5.13 12.50
C GLY A 127 -0.12 5.18 11.91
N THR A 128 -0.67 6.37 11.73
CA THR A 128 -2.00 6.56 11.11
C THR A 128 -2.02 6.10 9.66
N ALA A 129 -0.99 6.41 8.88
CA ALA A 129 -0.87 5.99 7.49
C ALA A 129 -0.73 4.46 7.38
N LEU A 130 0.00 3.80 8.28
CA LEU A 130 0.06 2.33 8.33
C LEU A 130 -1.30 1.70 8.65
N VAL A 131 -2.02 2.21 9.63
CA VAL A 131 -3.36 1.70 9.97
C VAL A 131 -4.30 1.84 8.79
N ILE A 132 -4.32 3.00 8.14
CA ILE A 132 -5.14 3.25 6.94
C ILE A 132 -4.74 2.28 5.81
N SER A 133 -3.45 2.07 5.57
CA SER A 133 -2.97 1.13 4.55
C SER A 133 -3.39 -0.30 4.84
N CYS A 134 -3.33 -0.73 6.09
CA CYS A 134 -3.81 -2.06 6.51
C CYS A 134 -5.31 -2.24 6.23
N ILE A 135 -6.12 -1.25 6.56
CA ILE A 135 -7.58 -1.28 6.31
C ILE A 135 -7.84 -1.36 4.80
N ILE A 136 -7.15 -0.53 4.01
CA ILE A 136 -7.30 -0.52 2.55
C ILE A 136 -6.88 -1.88 1.97
N LEU A 137 -5.72 -2.43 2.36
CA LEU A 137 -5.26 -3.73 1.88
C LEU A 137 -6.20 -4.86 2.26
N CYS A 138 -6.72 -4.87 3.49
CA CYS A 138 -7.70 -5.85 3.94
C CYS A 138 -8.99 -5.82 3.12
N GLY A 139 -9.43 -4.66 2.68
CA GLY A 139 -10.59 -4.50 1.82
C GLY A 139 -10.31 -4.80 0.35
N MET A 140 -9.18 -4.32 -0.15
CA MET A 140 -8.82 -4.37 -1.58
C MET A 140 -8.43 -5.78 -2.05
N ILE A 141 -7.69 -6.53 -1.25
CA ILE A 141 -7.22 -7.87 -1.63
C ILE A 141 -8.41 -8.81 -1.90
N PRO A 142 -9.40 -8.98 -1.01
CA PRO A 142 -10.54 -9.85 -1.29
C PRO A 142 -11.42 -9.34 -2.45
N LEU A 143 -11.56 -8.03 -2.61
CA LEU A 143 -12.30 -7.45 -3.73
C LEU A 143 -11.65 -7.76 -5.07
N ARG A 144 -10.32 -7.63 -5.16
CA ARG A 144 -9.56 -7.97 -6.36
C ARG A 144 -9.60 -9.46 -6.69
N LEU A 145 -9.67 -10.31 -5.69
CA LEU A 145 -9.73 -11.76 -5.88
C LEU A 145 -11.14 -12.24 -6.26
N LYS A 146 -12.17 -11.55 -5.79
CA LYS A 146 -13.57 -11.92 -6.03
C LYS A 146 -14.11 -11.43 -7.37
N TYR A 147 -13.68 -10.24 -7.81
CA TYR A 147 -14.18 -9.60 -9.02
C TYR A 147 -13.12 -9.60 -10.12
N GLU A 148 -13.55 -9.84 -11.38
CA GLU A 148 -12.69 -9.68 -12.55
C GLU A 148 -12.18 -8.23 -12.68
N ALA A 149 -11.05 -8.05 -13.38
CA ALA A 149 -10.33 -6.77 -13.43
C ALA A 149 -11.20 -5.56 -13.83
N GLU A 150 -12.20 -5.74 -14.69
CA GLU A 150 -13.10 -4.65 -15.10
C GLU A 150 -14.08 -4.26 -14.00
N LYS A 151 -14.71 -5.24 -13.34
CA LYS A 151 -15.66 -5.00 -12.24
C LYS A 151 -14.94 -4.48 -11.00
N SER A 152 -13.71 -4.91 -10.75
CA SER A 152 -12.93 -4.44 -9.59
C SER A 152 -12.60 -2.95 -9.66
N ARG A 153 -12.44 -2.36 -10.87
CA ARG A 153 -12.23 -0.91 -11.02
C ARG A 153 -13.44 -0.11 -10.51
N ILE A 154 -14.64 -0.52 -10.88
CA ILE A 154 -15.87 0.14 -10.45
C ILE A 154 -16.04 0.04 -8.94
N VAL A 155 -15.80 -1.13 -8.36
CA VAL A 155 -15.87 -1.35 -6.91
C VAL A 155 -14.80 -0.54 -6.18
N MET A 156 -13.58 -0.43 -6.73
CA MET A 156 -12.52 0.40 -6.16
C MET A 156 -12.91 1.87 -6.12
N VAL A 157 -13.43 2.40 -7.22
CA VAL A 157 -13.89 3.79 -7.28
C VAL A 157 -15.00 4.01 -6.27
N ALA A 158 -15.96 3.09 -6.16
CA ALA A 158 -17.03 3.16 -5.19
C ALA A 158 -16.52 3.17 -3.74
N VAL A 159 -15.55 2.31 -3.40
CA VAL A 159 -14.94 2.24 -2.06
C VAL A 159 -14.19 3.54 -1.75
N VAL A 160 -13.41 4.08 -2.68
CA VAL A 160 -12.69 5.35 -2.50
C VAL A 160 -13.67 6.49 -2.29
N VAL A 161 -14.75 6.57 -3.07
CA VAL A 161 -15.81 7.58 -2.91
C VAL A 161 -16.48 7.47 -1.53
N VAL A 162 -16.80 6.26 -1.08
CA VAL A 162 -17.41 6.05 0.25
C VAL A 162 -16.46 6.48 1.35
N ILE A 163 -15.17 6.12 1.27
CA ILE A 163 -14.16 6.55 2.26
C ILE A 163 -14.05 8.08 2.29
N PHE A 164 -14.05 8.72 1.12
CA PHE A 164 -13.98 10.18 1.02
C PHE A 164 -15.22 10.86 1.62
N LEU A 165 -16.43 10.33 1.36
CA LEU A 165 -17.67 10.83 1.94
C LEU A 165 -17.70 10.67 3.46
N VAL A 166 -17.26 9.52 3.98
CA VAL A 166 -17.16 9.29 5.43
C VAL A 166 -16.15 10.25 6.07
N ALA A 167 -15.01 10.45 5.46
CA ALA A 167 -13.99 11.40 5.95
C ALA A 167 -14.51 12.84 5.97
N ALA A 168 -15.22 13.26 4.93
CA ALA A 168 -15.86 14.58 4.85
C ALA A 168 -16.94 14.76 5.92
N ALA A 169 -17.80 13.75 6.11
CA ALA A 169 -18.83 13.77 7.15
C ALA A 169 -18.23 13.82 8.57
N CYS A 170 -17.17 13.06 8.84
CA CYS A 170 -16.44 13.10 10.11
C CYS A 170 -15.84 14.49 10.37
N LYS A 171 -15.29 15.13 9.33
CA LYS A 171 -14.75 16.49 9.45
C LYS A 171 -15.84 17.51 9.79
N GLU A 172 -16.97 17.48 9.11
CA GLU A 172 -18.10 18.38 9.41
C GLU A 172 -18.64 18.18 10.83
N LEU A 173 -18.78 16.92 11.27
CA LEU A 173 -19.18 16.62 12.65
C LEU A 173 -18.18 17.15 13.68
N TYR A 174 -16.90 17.03 13.40
CA TYR A 174 -15.84 17.57 14.26
C TYR A 174 -15.90 19.10 14.35
N ASP A 175 -16.08 19.79 13.21
CA ASP A 175 -16.19 21.25 13.14
C ASP A 175 -17.45 21.76 13.87
N VAL A 176 -18.56 21.02 13.79
CA VAL A 176 -19.79 21.33 14.55
C VAL A 176 -19.57 21.15 16.05
N TYR A 177 -18.86 20.09 16.46
CA TYR A 177 -18.56 19.83 17.87
C TYR A 177 -17.64 20.89 18.48
N GLN A 178 -16.68 21.42 17.72
CA GLN A 178 -15.81 22.50 18.19
C GLN A 178 -16.51 23.86 18.30
N LYS A 179 -17.59 24.07 17.54
CA LYS A 179 -18.36 25.33 17.58
C LYS A 179 -19.45 25.37 18.65
N SER A 180 -19.73 24.23 19.27
CA SER A 180 -20.70 24.10 20.36
C SER A 180 -20.01 24.19 21.72
#